data_7cfb4d049bc291d7b76ed53446f026c2
#
_entry.id   7cfb4d049bc291d7b76ed53446f026c2
#
_cell.length_a   1.000
_cell.length_b   1.000
_cell.length_c   1.000
_cell.angle_alpha   90.00
_cell.angle_beta   90.00
_cell.angle_gamma   90.00
#
_symmetry.space_group_name_H-M   'P 1'
#
loop_
_entity.id
_entity.type
_entity.pdbx_description
1 polymer ?
#
loop_
_entity_poly.entity_id
_entity_poly.type
_entity_poly.pdbx_seq_one_letter_code
_entity_poly.pdbx_strand_id
1 'polypeptide(L)'
;MDKNALLRHPCFNPKAAQMHGRVHLPVAPDCNVQCAFCVRRYDCLNESRPGVTSFLLEPDQAVAYLERALADEPRITVAGIAGPGDAFATPHRTLDVMQRVRRRFPDLLLCVSSNGLNVLPYIGRLRDLRVSHVTITVNTVDPAVGAKIYKWVNFGGTSYRGAEGAALLWKQQREAIAMLKQCNITVKINSILIPGVNDTHMEEIAKTVSSLGVDIMNCVPLIPAEGSDMAGVGSPDIATVRAVRKRLAAIVTQMCHCTQCRADAKGLLAKCVCSVNETA
;
A
#
# COMPACT_ATOMS: atom_id res chain seq x y z
N MET A 1 15.50 -2.39 -13.14
CA MET A 1 15.24 -1.80 -11.81
C MET A 1 16.24 -0.69 -11.57
N ASP A 2 15.80 0.53 -11.33
CA ASP A 2 16.69 1.65 -10.98
C ASP A 2 17.16 1.48 -9.53
N LYS A 3 18.40 1.03 -9.36
CA LYS A 3 19.02 0.83 -8.04
C LYS A 3 19.03 2.14 -7.22
N ASN A 4 19.15 3.28 -7.87
CA ASN A 4 19.13 4.59 -7.20
C ASN A 4 17.76 4.92 -6.62
N ALA A 5 16.66 4.51 -7.28
CA ALA A 5 15.30 4.70 -6.76
C ALA A 5 15.06 3.93 -5.46
N LEU A 6 15.52 2.67 -5.38
CA LEU A 6 15.45 1.86 -4.15
C LEU A 6 16.24 2.48 -2.99
N LEU A 7 17.41 3.07 -3.28
CA LEU A 7 18.27 3.68 -2.26
C LEU A 7 17.70 4.98 -1.69
N ARG A 8 16.69 5.57 -2.34
CA ARG A 8 16.07 6.85 -1.96
C ARG A 8 14.63 6.72 -1.44
N HIS A 9 14.03 5.51 -1.51
CA HIS A 9 12.64 5.31 -1.08
C HIS A 9 12.56 4.78 0.36
N PRO A 10 12.08 5.59 1.33
CA PRO A 10 12.10 5.23 2.75
C PRO A 10 11.27 3.99 3.10
N CYS A 11 10.20 3.69 2.37
CA CYS A 11 9.36 2.50 2.62
C CYS A 11 9.95 1.20 2.03
N PHE A 12 10.96 1.27 1.18
CA PHE A 12 11.54 0.11 0.51
C PHE A 12 12.97 -0.21 0.99
N ASN A 13 13.59 0.72 1.71
CA ASN A 13 14.95 0.56 2.19
C ASN A 13 15.09 1.15 3.60
N PRO A 14 15.46 0.32 4.62
CA PRO A 14 15.61 0.79 6.01
C PRO A 14 16.69 1.88 6.18
N LYS A 15 17.77 1.84 5.38
CA LYS A 15 18.81 2.90 5.39
C LYS A 15 18.26 4.20 4.82
N ALA A 16 17.48 4.12 3.74
CA ALA A 16 16.82 5.29 3.16
C ALA A 16 15.82 5.93 4.15
N ALA A 17 15.16 5.13 4.96
CA ALA A 17 14.19 5.61 5.97
C ALA A 17 14.80 6.59 7.00
N GLN A 18 16.11 6.52 7.22
CA GLN A 18 16.82 7.42 8.14
C GLN A 18 17.24 8.74 7.48
N MET A 19 17.41 8.74 6.16
CA MET A 19 17.99 9.87 5.41
C MET A 19 16.98 10.58 4.52
N HIS A 20 15.95 9.88 4.06
CA HIS A 20 14.99 10.34 3.08
C HIS A 20 13.57 10.36 3.64
N GLY A 21 12.83 11.41 3.26
CA GLY A 21 11.42 11.56 3.60
C GLY A 21 10.49 11.18 2.45
N ARG A 22 9.23 11.09 2.80
CA ARG A 22 8.11 11.00 1.84
C ARG A 22 7.04 12.01 2.21
N VAL A 23 6.22 12.32 1.22
CA VAL A 23 4.95 13.03 1.42
C VAL A 23 3.84 12.20 0.79
N HIS A 24 2.76 12.01 1.50
CA HIS A 24 1.54 11.43 0.97
C HIS A 24 0.59 12.56 0.56
N LEU A 25 0.05 12.45 -0.64
CA LEU A 25 -0.94 13.37 -1.19
C LEU A 25 -2.32 12.72 -1.06
N PRO A 26 -3.17 13.18 -0.11
CA PRO A 26 -4.48 12.58 0.14
C PRO A 26 -5.49 13.05 -0.92
N VAL A 27 -5.47 12.42 -2.08
CA VAL A 27 -6.27 12.78 -3.26
C VAL A 27 -7.26 11.70 -3.69
N ALA A 28 -7.28 10.55 -3.02
CA ALA A 28 -8.06 9.37 -3.39
C ALA A 28 -9.11 9.02 -2.31
N PRO A 29 -10.27 9.73 -2.24
CA PRO A 29 -11.26 9.52 -1.18
C PRO A 29 -12.08 8.24 -1.34
N ASP A 30 -12.25 7.75 -2.57
CA ASP A 30 -13.12 6.63 -2.88
C ASP A 30 -12.40 5.28 -2.80
N CYS A 31 -13.19 4.19 -2.73
CA CYS A 31 -12.66 2.84 -2.85
C CYS A 31 -13.68 1.95 -3.57
N ASN A 32 -13.18 1.04 -4.39
CA ASN A 32 -13.94 0.07 -5.17
C ASN A 32 -14.00 -1.32 -4.53
N VAL A 33 -13.47 -1.46 -3.30
CA VAL A 33 -13.53 -2.67 -2.47
C VAL A 33 -13.95 -2.30 -1.06
N GLN A 34 -14.82 -3.07 -0.43
CA GLN A 34 -15.13 -2.97 1.00
C GLN A 34 -14.54 -4.14 1.75
N CYS A 35 -13.48 -3.90 2.51
CA CYS A 35 -12.93 -4.89 3.43
C CYS A 35 -13.77 -4.96 4.71
N ALA A 36 -13.93 -6.15 5.31
CA ALA A 36 -14.69 -6.36 6.54
C ALA A 36 -14.10 -5.62 7.76
N PHE A 37 -12.79 -5.35 7.76
CA PHE A 37 -12.11 -4.58 8.79
C PHE A 37 -12.11 -3.06 8.55
N CYS A 38 -12.66 -2.58 7.41
CA CYS A 38 -12.61 -1.18 7.01
C CYS A 38 -13.93 -0.45 7.32
N VAL A 39 -13.80 0.76 7.88
CA VAL A 39 -14.88 1.73 8.02
C VAL A 39 -14.51 2.97 7.21
N ARG A 40 -15.32 3.29 6.20
CA ARG A 40 -15.01 4.32 5.19
C ARG A 40 -14.83 5.75 5.72
N ARG A 41 -15.23 6.03 6.95
CA ARG A 41 -14.92 7.30 7.61
C ARG A 41 -13.45 7.44 8.03
N TYR A 42 -12.69 6.32 8.06
CA TYR A 42 -11.28 6.29 8.37
C TYR A 42 -10.43 6.08 7.13
N ASP A 43 -9.15 6.41 7.21
CA ASP A 43 -8.15 6.09 6.20
C ASP A 43 -8.06 4.57 5.97
N CYS A 44 -7.61 4.18 4.79
CA CYS A 44 -7.49 2.77 4.41
C CYS A 44 -6.50 2.03 5.31
N LEU A 45 -6.96 1.02 6.05
CA LEU A 45 -6.15 0.24 6.98
C LEU A 45 -5.07 -0.62 6.32
N ASN A 46 -5.21 -0.91 5.03
CA ASN A 46 -4.17 -1.61 4.27
C ASN A 46 -2.91 -0.75 4.08
N GLU A 47 -3.06 0.57 4.08
CA GLU A 47 -2.00 1.53 3.78
C GLU A 47 -1.65 2.42 4.97
N SER A 48 -2.61 2.65 5.86
CA SER A 48 -2.54 3.63 6.94
C SER A 48 -2.95 3.02 8.27
N ARG A 49 -2.54 3.64 9.37
CA ARG A 49 -3.13 3.36 10.68
C ARG A 49 -4.54 3.98 10.75
N PRO A 50 -5.43 3.47 11.61
CA PRO A 50 -6.75 4.07 11.82
C PRO A 50 -6.64 5.55 12.15
N GLY A 51 -7.42 6.36 11.45
CA GLY A 51 -7.46 7.81 11.63
C GLY A 51 -8.25 8.44 10.51
N VAL A 52 -8.50 9.72 10.62
CA VAL A 52 -9.13 10.53 9.59
C VAL A 52 -8.08 11.46 9.02
N THR A 53 -7.87 11.39 7.73
CA THR A 53 -7.02 12.36 7.01
C THR A 53 -7.50 13.78 7.28
N SER A 54 -6.56 14.66 7.62
CA SER A 54 -6.88 16.02 8.08
C SER A 54 -7.55 16.87 7.00
N PHE A 55 -7.31 16.53 5.73
CA PHE A 55 -7.84 17.24 4.56
C PHE A 55 -7.77 16.35 3.30
N LEU A 56 -8.58 16.66 2.32
CA LEU A 56 -8.46 16.15 0.96
C LEU A 56 -7.90 17.26 0.06
N LEU A 57 -7.10 16.89 -0.91
CA LEU A 57 -6.49 17.80 -1.86
C LEU A 57 -7.11 17.64 -3.24
N GLU A 58 -7.50 18.75 -3.86
CA GLU A 58 -7.74 18.81 -5.29
C GLU A 58 -6.39 18.77 -6.05
N PRO A 59 -6.36 18.38 -7.33
CA PRO A 59 -5.12 18.25 -8.09
C PRO A 59 -4.23 19.50 -8.06
N ASP A 60 -4.79 20.69 -8.16
CA ASP A 60 -4.03 21.94 -8.07
C ASP A 60 -3.45 22.18 -6.67
N GLN A 61 -4.24 21.86 -5.64
CA GLN A 61 -3.82 22.00 -4.25
C GLN A 61 -2.72 21.00 -3.89
N ALA A 62 -2.70 19.82 -4.51
CA ALA A 62 -1.70 18.79 -4.25
C ALA A 62 -0.28 19.26 -4.61
N VAL A 63 -0.12 19.97 -5.73
CA VAL A 63 1.19 20.53 -6.13
C VAL A 63 1.65 21.60 -5.16
N ALA A 64 0.78 22.55 -4.80
CA ALA A 64 1.11 23.62 -3.84
C ALA A 64 1.41 23.05 -2.43
N TYR A 65 0.70 22.02 -2.01
CA TYR A 65 0.98 21.31 -0.76
C TYR A 65 2.35 20.64 -0.79
N LEU A 66 2.67 19.93 -1.89
CA LEU A 66 3.98 19.30 -2.08
C LEU A 66 5.11 20.32 -2.08
N GLU A 67 4.93 21.48 -2.71
CA GLU A 67 5.92 22.57 -2.74
C GLU A 67 6.27 23.05 -1.32
N ARG A 68 5.25 23.29 -0.49
CA ARG A 68 5.44 23.65 0.93
C ARG A 68 6.11 22.52 1.71
N ALA A 69 5.69 21.27 1.47
CA ALA A 69 6.28 20.14 2.17
C ALA A 69 7.77 19.94 1.86
N LEU A 70 8.19 20.22 0.62
CA LEU A 70 9.60 20.18 0.20
C LEU A 70 10.41 21.34 0.77
N ALA A 71 9.81 22.52 0.92
CA ALA A 71 10.45 23.66 1.58
C ALA A 71 10.65 23.40 3.08
N ASP A 72 9.66 22.81 3.75
CA ASP A 72 9.72 22.46 5.18
C ASP A 72 10.71 21.31 5.45
N GLU A 73 10.81 20.33 4.55
CA GLU A 73 11.67 19.14 4.71
C GLU A 73 12.35 18.80 3.37
N PRO A 74 13.52 19.38 3.08
CA PRO A 74 14.25 19.14 1.82
C PRO A 74 14.71 17.69 1.60
N ARG A 75 14.70 16.85 2.65
CA ARG A 75 15.05 15.44 2.54
C ARG A 75 13.92 14.57 1.95
N ILE A 76 12.75 15.15 1.64
CA ILE A 76 11.68 14.43 0.96
C ILE A 76 12.13 14.07 -0.45
N THR A 77 12.14 12.78 -0.76
CA THR A 77 12.53 12.23 -2.07
C THR A 77 11.37 11.52 -2.78
N VAL A 78 10.25 11.33 -2.08
CA VAL A 78 9.09 10.57 -2.59
C VAL A 78 7.82 11.37 -2.43
N ALA A 79 7.06 11.50 -3.52
CA ALA A 79 5.65 11.88 -3.51
C ALA A 79 4.80 10.63 -3.77
N GLY A 80 3.94 10.30 -2.81
CA GLY A 80 3.11 9.08 -2.84
C GLY A 80 1.62 9.38 -2.75
N ILE A 81 0.81 8.54 -3.37
CA ILE A 81 -0.65 8.51 -3.19
C ILE A 81 -1.02 7.19 -2.52
N ALA A 82 -1.51 7.27 -1.27
CA ALA A 82 -1.79 6.11 -0.42
C ALA A 82 -3.11 6.29 0.36
N GLY A 83 -4.12 6.79 -0.30
CA GLY A 83 -5.43 6.96 0.30
C GLY A 83 -5.95 8.42 0.30
N PRO A 84 -6.97 8.68 1.14
CA PRO A 84 -7.53 7.83 2.22
C PRO A 84 -8.32 6.59 1.78
N GLY A 85 -8.75 6.52 0.52
CA GLY A 85 -9.36 5.35 -0.12
C GLY A 85 -8.38 4.57 -0.99
N ASP A 86 -8.76 4.29 -2.24
CA ASP A 86 -7.95 3.60 -3.24
C ASP A 86 -7.61 4.52 -4.42
N ALA A 87 -6.34 4.59 -4.78
CA ALA A 87 -5.84 5.48 -5.82
C ALA A 87 -6.44 5.21 -7.22
N PHE A 88 -6.93 4.00 -7.47
CA PHE A 88 -7.53 3.60 -8.75
C PHE A 88 -9.04 3.36 -8.68
N ALA A 89 -9.70 3.73 -7.57
CA ALA A 89 -11.15 3.87 -7.57
C ALA A 89 -11.58 5.07 -8.44
N THR A 90 -10.80 6.15 -8.41
CA THR A 90 -10.97 7.35 -9.25
C THR A 90 -9.66 7.66 -9.97
N PRO A 91 -9.24 6.84 -10.97
CA PRO A 91 -7.89 6.85 -11.55
C PRO A 91 -7.51 8.17 -12.22
N HIS A 92 -8.47 8.87 -12.82
CA HIS A 92 -8.19 10.14 -13.52
C HIS A 92 -7.62 11.20 -12.56
N ARG A 93 -8.16 11.29 -11.34
CA ARG A 93 -7.68 12.22 -10.31
C ARG A 93 -6.25 11.89 -9.89
N THR A 94 -5.98 10.62 -9.62
CA THR A 94 -4.64 10.13 -9.26
C THR A 94 -3.61 10.41 -10.34
N LEU A 95 -3.94 10.11 -11.60
CA LEU A 95 -3.05 10.29 -12.73
C LEU A 95 -2.81 11.76 -13.07
N ASP A 96 -3.82 12.63 -12.92
CA ASP A 96 -3.67 14.08 -13.10
C ASP A 96 -2.70 14.64 -12.06
N VAL A 97 -2.87 14.31 -10.78
CA VAL A 97 -1.94 14.71 -9.73
C VAL A 97 -0.52 14.23 -10.03
N MET A 98 -0.34 12.97 -10.37
CA MET A 98 0.99 12.42 -10.71
C MET A 98 1.61 13.14 -11.90
N GLN A 99 0.83 13.47 -12.92
CA GLN A 99 1.31 14.19 -14.10
C GLN A 99 1.77 15.60 -13.73
N ARG A 100 1.01 16.34 -12.92
CA ARG A 100 1.37 17.69 -12.44
C ARG A 100 2.62 17.63 -11.58
N VAL A 101 2.71 16.69 -10.63
CA VAL A 101 3.89 16.47 -9.80
C VAL A 101 5.11 16.16 -10.66
N ARG A 102 5.00 15.25 -11.65
CA ARG A 102 6.13 14.90 -12.54
C ARG A 102 6.63 16.10 -13.36
N ARG A 103 5.72 16.95 -13.83
CA ARG A 103 6.09 18.16 -14.58
C ARG A 103 6.83 19.17 -13.71
N ARG A 104 6.37 19.37 -12.48
CA ARG A 104 6.91 20.40 -11.57
C ARG A 104 8.15 19.93 -10.83
N PHE A 105 8.24 18.62 -10.51
CA PHE A 105 9.31 18.01 -9.72
C PHE A 105 9.81 16.73 -10.43
N PRO A 106 10.62 16.88 -11.49
CA PRO A 106 11.04 15.77 -12.35
C PRO A 106 11.90 14.72 -11.63
N ASP A 107 12.59 15.09 -10.54
CA ASP A 107 13.54 14.24 -9.81
C ASP A 107 12.91 13.49 -8.62
N LEU A 108 11.68 13.82 -8.24
CA LEU A 108 10.98 13.09 -7.18
C LEU A 108 10.60 11.69 -7.63
N LEU A 109 10.75 10.74 -6.74
CA LEU A 109 10.18 9.40 -6.92
C LEU A 109 8.67 9.49 -6.77
N LEU A 110 7.94 8.91 -7.72
CA LEU A 110 6.49 8.74 -7.63
C LEU A 110 6.19 7.34 -7.12
N CYS A 111 5.29 7.27 -6.14
CA CYS A 111 4.81 6.03 -5.54
C CYS A 111 3.29 6.04 -5.46
N VAL A 112 2.67 4.87 -5.61
CA VAL A 112 1.22 4.73 -5.44
C VAL A 112 0.88 3.42 -4.76
N SER A 113 -0.15 3.46 -3.92
CA SER A 113 -0.71 2.28 -3.26
C SER A 113 -2.15 2.06 -3.70
N SER A 114 -2.50 0.79 -3.94
CA SER A 114 -3.83 0.38 -4.39
C SER A 114 -4.18 -1.03 -3.92
N ASN A 115 -5.47 -1.32 -3.87
CA ASN A 115 -5.98 -2.69 -3.73
C ASN A 115 -5.74 -3.56 -4.98
N GLY A 116 -5.29 -2.96 -6.08
CA GLY A 116 -4.93 -3.67 -7.31
C GLY A 116 -6.08 -3.96 -8.28
N LEU A 117 -7.34 -3.72 -7.90
CA LEU A 117 -8.51 -4.07 -8.72
C LEU A 117 -8.51 -3.37 -10.09
N ASN A 118 -8.22 -2.06 -10.11
CA ASN A 118 -8.29 -1.25 -11.34
C ASN A 118 -6.93 -0.73 -11.82
N VAL A 119 -5.82 -1.29 -11.37
CA VAL A 119 -4.47 -0.80 -11.76
C VAL A 119 -4.10 -1.17 -13.18
N LEU A 120 -4.47 -2.36 -13.62
CA LEU A 120 -4.02 -2.98 -14.87
C LEU A 120 -4.16 -2.07 -16.12
N PRO A 121 -5.30 -1.41 -16.38
CA PRO A 121 -5.46 -0.55 -17.57
C PRO A 121 -4.54 0.68 -17.59
N TYR A 122 -3.99 1.06 -16.43
CA TYR A 122 -3.22 2.29 -16.26
C TYR A 122 -1.71 2.08 -16.15
N ILE A 123 -1.22 0.83 -16.21
CA ILE A 123 0.22 0.52 -16.03
C ILE A 123 1.07 1.19 -17.11
N GLY A 124 0.61 1.25 -18.36
CA GLY A 124 1.28 2.01 -19.41
C GLY A 124 1.46 3.48 -19.03
N ARG A 125 0.42 4.10 -18.47
CA ARG A 125 0.47 5.50 -18.02
C ARG A 125 1.40 5.68 -16.82
N LEU A 126 1.40 4.74 -15.87
CA LEU A 126 2.34 4.76 -14.73
C LEU A 126 3.79 4.69 -15.20
N ARG A 127 4.09 3.84 -16.18
CA ARG A 127 5.42 3.76 -16.82
C ARG A 127 5.80 5.08 -17.48
N ASP A 128 4.91 5.68 -18.27
CA ASP A 128 5.16 6.93 -18.98
C ASP A 128 5.40 8.10 -18.01
N LEU A 129 4.73 8.09 -16.85
CA LEU A 129 4.94 9.01 -15.74
C LEU A 129 6.19 8.68 -14.91
N ARG A 130 6.92 7.63 -15.27
CA ARG A 130 8.09 7.14 -14.52
C ARG A 130 7.78 6.91 -13.05
N VAL A 131 6.60 6.28 -12.76
CA VAL A 131 6.29 5.79 -11.41
C VAL A 131 7.27 4.69 -11.07
N SER A 132 8.00 4.87 -9.98
CA SER A 132 9.10 3.97 -9.60
C SER A 132 8.62 2.81 -8.73
N HIS A 133 7.60 3.03 -7.89
CA HIS A 133 7.15 2.08 -6.89
C HIS A 133 5.62 1.99 -6.87
N VAL A 134 5.10 0.78 -6.84
CA VAL A 134 3.67 0.50 -6.66
C VAL A 134 3.50 -0.47 -5.50
N THR A 135 2.60 -0.15 -4.59
CA THR A 135 2.16 -1.09 -3.55
C THR A 135 0.81 -1.66 -3.95
N ILE A 136 0.72 -2.99 -3.96
CA ILE A 136 -0.55 -3.70 -4.12
C ILE A 136 -0.90 -4.38 -2.80
N THR A 137 -2.14 -4.21 -2.35
CA THR A 137 -2.64 -4.91 -1.17
C THR A 137 -3.15 -6.28 -1.56
N VAL A 138 -2.54 -7.35 -1.02
CA VAL A 138 -2.98 -8.74 -1.20
C VAL A 138 -3.16 -9.37 0.17
N ASN A 139 -4.41 -9.49 0.63
CA ASN A 139 -4.72 -10.08 1.94
C ASN A 139 -5.00 -11.59 1.86
N THR A 140 -5.16 -12.14 0.67
CA THR A 140 -5.32 -13.55 0.40
C THR A 140 -5.12 -13.85 -1.09
N VAL A 141 -4.77 -15.08 -1.39
CA VAL A 141 -4.76 -15.65 -2.75
C VAL A 141 -5.79 -16.78 -2.90
N ASP A 142 -6.52 -17.08 -1.82
CA ASP A 142 -7.61 -18.08 -1.76
C ASP A 142 -8.97 -17.36 -1.72
N PRO A 143 -9.87 -17.62 -2.69
CA PRO A 143 -11.20 -17.03 -2.71
C PRO A 143 -12.06 -17.35 -1.47
N ALA A 144 -11.91 -18.53 -0.86
CA ALA A 144 -12.67 -18.91 0.32
C ALA A 144 -12.25 -18.11 1.56
N VAL A 145 -10.95 -17.83 1.72
CA VAL A 145 -10.43 -16.90 2.74
C VAL A 145 -10.87 -15.49 2.42
N GLY A 146 -10.82 -15.10 1.13
CA GLY A 146 -11.20 -13.78 0.67
C GLY A 146 -12.68 -13.45 0.90
N ALA A 147 -13.57 -14.44 0.84
CA ALA A 147 -14.98 -14.27 1.16
C ALA A 147 -15.23 -13.79 2.60
N LYS A 148 -14.30 -14.05 3.53
CA LYS A 148 -14.34 -13.57 4.92
C LYS A 148 -13.75 -12.15 5.06
N ILE A 149 -12.90 -11.73 4.10
CA ILE A 149 -12.18 -10.46 4.16
C ILE A 149 -12.90 -9.37 3.38
N TYR A 150 -13.48 -9.67 2.20
CA TYR A 150 -14.07 -8.70 1.30
C TYR A 150 -15.59 -8.81 1.28
N LYS A 151 -16.27 -7.75 1.71
CA LYS A 151 -17.76 -7.67 1.72
C LYS A 151 -18.32 -7.52 0.31
N TRP A 152 -17.65 -6.72 -0.50
CA TRP A 152 -17.95 -6.53 -1.91
C TRP A 152 -16.74 -5.99 -2.68
N VAL A 153 -16.72 -6.27 -3.97
CA VAL A 153 -15.75 -5.82 -4.96
C VAL A 153 -16.52 -5.24 -6.14
N ASN A 154 -16.41 -3.95 -6.40
CA ASN A 154 -17.09 -3.28 -7.50
C ASN A 154 -16.18 -3.18 -8.72
N PHE A 155 -16.53 -3.89 -9.78
CA PHE A 155 -15.75 -3.94 -11.01
C PHE A 155 -16.66 -3.92 -12.24
N GLY A 156 -16.35 -3.07 -13.23
CA GLY A 156 -17.11 -2.99 -14.48
C GLY A 156 -18.61 -2.64 -14.28
N GLY A 157 -18.92 -1.86 -13.25
CA GLY A 157 -20.31 -1.48 -12.93
C GLY A 157 -21.10 -2.55 -12.15
N THR A 158 -20.48 -3.70 -11.83
CA THR A 158 -21.10 -4.80 -11.10
C THR A 158 -20.47 -4.96 -9.72
N SER A 159 -21.30 -5.27 -8.71
CA SER A 159 -20.86 -5.55 -7.33
C SER A 159 -20.80 -7.08 -7.10
N TYR A 160 -19.59 -7.59 -6.94
CA TYR A 160 -19.32 -9.00 -6.65
C TYR A 160 -19.14 -9.21 -5.15
N ARG A 161 -19.54 -10.40 -4.63
CA ARG A 161 -19.47 -10.73 -3.20
C ARG A 161 -18.92 -12.13 -3.00
N GLY A 162 -18.58 -12.47 -1.75
CA GLY A 162 -18.11 -13.80 -1.36
C GLY A 162 -16.88 -14.25 -2.13
N ALA A 163 -16.80 -15.54 -2.41
CA ALA A 163 -15.65 -16.12 -3.11
C ALA A 163 -15.49 -15.61 -4.55
N GLU A 164 -16.59 -15.29 -5.24
CA GLU A 164 -16.54 -14.73 -6.59
C GLU A 164 -15.86 -13.36 -6.62
N GLY A 165 -16.24 -12.45 -5.72
CA GLY A 165 -15.62 -11.14 -5.61
C GLY A 165 -14.13 -11.25 -5.22
N ALA A 166 -13.80 -12.16 -4.32
CA ALA A 166 -12.42 -12.41 -3.92
C ALA A 166 -11.57 -12.99 -5.06
N ALA A 167 -12.12 -13.93 -5.83
CA ALA A 167 -11.45 -14.52 -7.00
C ALA A 167 -11.20 -13.46 -8.09
N LEU A 168 -12.18 -12.60 -8.36
CA LEU A 168 -12.03 -11.50 -9.29
C LEU A 168 -10.94 -10.54 -8.86
N LEU A 169 -10.94 -10.11 -7.60
CA LEU A 169 -9.93 -9.22 -7.05
C LEU A 169 -8.53 -9.83 -7.18
N TRP A 170 -8.36 -11.09 -6.78
CA TRP A 170 -7.07 -11.77 -6.89
C TRP A 170 -6.61 -11.90 -8.34
N LYS A 171 -7.51 -12.22 -9.28
CA LYS A 171 -7.18 -12.25 -10.70
C LYS A 171 -6.60 -10.91 -11.17
N GLN A 172 -7.26 -9.79 -10.87
CA GLN A 172 -6.81 -8.46 -11.26
C GLN A 172 -5.47 -8.09 -10.60
N GLN A 173 -5.30 -8.40 -9.32
CA GLN A 173 -4.05 -8.19 -8.59
C GLN A 173 -2.89 -8.94 -9.22
N ARG A 174 -3.06 -10.23 -9.51
CA ARG A 174 -2.05 -11.09 -10.11
C ARG A 174 -1.60 -10.56 -11.47
N GLU A 175 -2.55 -10.21 -12.32
CA GLU A 175 -2.26 -9.66 -13.66
C GLU A 175 -1.58 -8.29 -13.57
N ALA A 176 -2.02 -7.42 -12.66
CA ALA A 176 -1.39 -6.13 -12.42
C ALA A 176 0.06 -6.27 -11.91
N ILE A 177 0.31 -7.16 -10.94
CA ILE A 177 1.66 -7.41 -10.42
C ILE A 177 2.59 -7.90 -11.55
N ALA A 178 2.15 -8.88 -12.34
CA ALA A 178 2.95 -9.40 -13.45
C ALA A 178 3.31 -8.32 -14.48
N MET A 179 2.34 -7.48 -14.86
CA MET A 179 2.56 -6.40 -15.82
C MET A 179 3.44 -5.29 -15.25
N LEU A 180 3.28 -4.91 -13.98
CA LEU A 180 4.15 -3.95 -13.29
C LEU A 180 5.61 -4.42 -13.31
N LYS A 181 5.84 -5.71 -13.05
CA LYS A 181 7.20 -6.30 -13.09
C LYS A 181 7.77 -6.30 -14.51
N GLN A 182 6.97 -6.59 -15.54
CA GLN A 182 7.38 -6.47 -16.95
C GLN A 182 7.77 -5.03 -17.32
N CYS A 183 7.12 -4.03 -16.71
CA CYS A 183 7.45 -2.62 -16.88
C CYS A 183 8.63 -2.15 -16.01
N ASN A 184 9.36 -3.05 -15.32
CA ASN A 184 10.45 -2.74 -14.39
C ASN A 184 10.06 -1.80 -13.24
N ILE A 185 8.81 -1.77 -12.85
CA ILE A 185 8.32 -1.05 -11.67
C ILE A 185 8.56 -1.90 -10.42
N THR A 186 9.07 -1.28 -9.37
CA THR A 186 9.26 -1.96 -8.09
C THR A 186 7.91 -2.18 -7.41
N VAL A 187 7.63 -3.42 -7.03
CA VAL A 187 6.36 -3.83 -6.44
C VAL A 187 6.52 -4.24 -4.99
N LYS A 188 5.76 -3.60 -4.12
CA LYS A 188 5.57 -4.01 -2.72
C LYS A 188 4.19 -4.63 -2.55
N ILE A 189 4.10 -5.67 -1.74
CA ILE A 189 2.81 -6.20 -1.27
C ILE A 189 2.59 -5.77 0.18
N ASN A 190 1.43 -5.17 0.47
CA ASN A 190 0.91 -5.08 1.82
C ASN A 190 -0.07 -6.23 2.05
N SER A 191 0.04 -6.92 3.20
CA SER A 191 -0.92 -7.93 3.64
C SER A 191 -1.25 -7.72 5.10
N ILE A 192 -2.53 -7.49 5.40
CA ILE A 192 -2.99 -7.40 6.79
C ILE A 192 -2.99 -8.80 7.40
N LEU A 193 -2.33 -8.96 8.52
CA LEU A 193 -2.38 -10.18 9.34
C LEU A 193 -3.64 -10.13 10.21
N ILE A 194 -4.62 -10.96 9.88
CA ILE A 194 -5.94 -11.00 10.53
C ILE A 194 -6.05 -12.33 11.30
N PRO A 195 -5.94 -12.29 12.65
CA PRO A 195 -6.02 -13.50 13.49
C PRO A 195 -7.29 -14.32 13.22
N GLY A 196 -7.13 -15.64 13.08
CA GLY A 196 -8.22 -16.58 12.82
C GLY A 196 -8.84 -16.50 11.41
N VAL A 197 -8.31 -15.66 10.52
CA VAL A 197 -8.82 -15.50 9.15
C VAL A 197 -7.77 -15.88 8.10
N ASN A 198 -6.62 -15.17 8.09
CA ASN A 198 -5.54 -15.41 7.12
C ASN A 198 -4.17 -15.66 7.73
N ASP A 199 -4.06 -15.77 9.05
CA ASP A 199 -2.80 -15.97 9.79
C ASP A 199 -2.07 -17.26 9.37
N THR A 200 -2.82 -18.33 9.10
CA THR A 200 -2.28 -19.60 8.57
C THR A 200 -2.02 -19.57 7.07
N HIS A 201 -2.54 -18.56 6.35
CA HIS A 201 -2.46 -18.44 4.90
C HIS A 201 -1.33 -17.49 4.44
N MET A 202 -0.66 -16.79 5.36
CA MET A 202 0.35 -15.77 5.03
C MET A 202 1.55 -16.33 4.25
N GLU A 203 1.95 -17.58 4.49
CA GLU A 203 3.06 -18.19 3.75
C GLU A 203 2.68 -18.50 2.31
N GLU A 204 1.43 -18.89 2.04
CA GLU A 204 0.94 -19.13 0.69
C GLU A 204 0.87 -17.82 -0.10
N ILE A 205 0.41 -16.73 0.52
CA ILE A 205 0.49 -15.39 -0.07
C ILE A 205 1.95 -15.08 -0.43
N ALA A 206 2.88 -15.25 0.51
CA ALA A 206 4.30 -14.93 0.29
C ALA A 206 4.90 -15.74 -0.86
N LYS A 207 4.66 -17.07 -0.91
CA LYS A 207 5.12 -17.95 -2.00
C LYS A 207 4.57 -17.50 -3.35
N THR A 208 3.28 -17.22 -3.40
CA THR A 208 2.60 -16.82 -4.63
C THR A 208 3.11 -15.47 -5.14
N VAL A 209 3.21 -14.44 -4.29
CA VAL A 209 3.69 -13.13 -4.73
C VAL A 209 5.19 -13.13 -5.05
N SER A 210 5.99 -13.97 -4.36
CA SER A 210 7.40 -14.19 -4.67
C SER A 210 7.58 -14.78 -6.07
N SER A 211 6.76 -15.76 -6.46
CA SER A 211 6.79 -16.35 -7.80
C SER A 211 6.44 -15.36 -8.92
N LEU A 212 5.70 -14.29 -8.58
CA LEU A 212 5.41 -13.17 -9.49
C LEU A 212 6.53 -12.12 -9.56
N GLY A 213 7.64 -12.32 -8.84
CA GLY A 213 8.80 -11.41 -8.83
C GLY A 213 8.61 -10.15 -7.99
N VAL A 214 7.74 -10.18 -6.99
CA VAL A 214 7.55 -9.08 -6.04
C VAL A 214 8.85 -8.79 -5.29
N ASP A 215 9.17 -7.51 -5.10
CA ASP A 215 10.45 -7.08 -4.54
C ASP A 215 10.46 -7.10 -3.01
N ILE A 216 9.33 -6.79 -2.37
CA ILE A 216 9.21 -6.71 -0.91
C ILE A 216 7.77 -6.94 -0.46
N MET A 217 7.59 -7.58 0.69
CA MET A 217 6.30 -7.76 1.34
C MET A 217 6.29 -7.09 2.72
N ASN A 218 5.18 -6.49 3.07
CA ASN A 218 4.92 -5.89 4.37
C ASN A 218 3.75 -6.63 5.04
N CYS A 219 4.07 -7.47 6.01
CA CYS A 219 3.07 -8.07 6.88
C CYS A 219 2.63 -7.03 7.91
N VAL A 220 1.43 -6.48 7.74
CA VAL A 220 0.87 -5.40 8.55
C VAL A 220 -0.06 -5.98 9.60
N PRO A 221 0.13 -5.73 10.91
CA PRO A 221 -0.83 -6.20 11.92
C PRO A 221 -2.19 -5.52 11.72
N LEU A 222 -3.27 -6.28 11.85
CA LEU A 222 -4.61 -5.71 11.92
C LEU A 222 -4.71 -4.76 13.13
N ILE A 223 -5.23 -3.57 12.88
CA ILE A 223 -5.70 -2.66 13.92
C ILE A 223 -7.22 -2.59 13.77
N PRO A 224 -8.00 -3.19 14.67
CA PRO A 224 -9.45 -3.22 14.55
C PRO A 224 -10.03 -1.80 14.55
N ALA A 225 -10.90 -1.51 13.58
CA ALA A 225 -11.61 -0.23 13.53
C ALA A 225 -12.98 -0.39 14.17
N GLU A 226 -13.32 0.51 15.10
CA GLU A 226 -14.64 0.57 15.71
C GLU A 226 -15.72 0.75 14.64
N GLY A 227 -16.76 -0.08 14.69
CA GLY A 227 -17.85 -0.11 13.73
C GLY A 227 -17.56 -0.93 12.46
N SER A 228 -16.41 -1.60 12.37
CA SER A 228 -16.17 -2.61 11.32
C SER A 228 -16.73 -3.97 11.72
N ASP A 229 -16.94 -4.86 10.73
CA ASP A 229 -17.40 -6.24 11.00
C ASP A 229 -16.32 -7.05 11.77
N MET A 230 -15.08 -6.59 11.77
CA MET A 230 -13.94 -7.19 12.47
C MET A 230 -13.52 -6.40 13.72
N ALA A 231 -14.37 -5.52 14.24
CA ALA A 231 -14.07 -4.75 15.45
C ALA A 231 -13.76 -5.65 16.68
N GLY A 232 -14.36 -6.83 16.74
CA GLY A 232 -14.11 -7.82 17.79
C GLY A 232 -12.91 -8.74 17.55
N VAL A 233 -12.25 -8.65 16.38
CA VAL A 233 -11.03 -9.40 16.10
C VAL A 233 -9.86 -8.66 16.74
N GLY A 234 -9.18 -9.28 17.69
CA GLY A 234 -8.03 -8.66 18.36
C GLY A 234 -6.87 -8.35 17.42
N SER A 235 -6.08 -7.31 17.72
CA SER A 235 -4.79 -7.13 17.06
C SER A 235 -3.86 -8.31 17.38
N PRO A 236 -3.10 -8.82 16.39
CA PRO A 236 -2.05 -9.80 16.69
C PRO A 236 -1.00 -9.15 17.60
N ASP A 237 -0.49 -9.89 18.59
CA ASP A 237 0.59 -9.39 19.44
C ASP A 237 1.92 -9.25 18.67
N ILE A 238 2.85 -8.53 19.27
CA ILE A 238 4.16 -8.24 18.64
C ILE A 238 4.96 -9.52 18.40
N ALA A 239 4.87 -10.52 19.30
CA ALA A 239 5.59 -11.78 19.18
C ALA A 239 5.06 -12.57 17.96
N THR A 240 3.74 -12.66 17.82
CA THR A 240 3.07 -13.28 16.65
C THR A 240 3.48 -12.59 15.35
N VAL A 241 3.42 -11.26 15.29
CA VAL A 241 3.84 -10.51 14.08
C VAL A 241 5.30 -10.78 13.72
N ARG A 242 6.21 -10.79 14.70
CA ARG A 242 7.64 -11.11 14.50
C ARG A 242 7.83 -12.53 14.00
N ALA A 243 7.15 -13.50 14.63
CA ALA A 243 7.24 -14.91 14.21
C ALA A 243 6.75 -15.11 12.78
N VAL A 244 5.63 -14.49 12.40
CA VAL A 244 5.13 -14.51 11.02
C VAL A 244 6.15 -13.89 10.08
N ARG A 245 6.60 -12.65 10.33
CA ARG A 245 7.60 -11.98 9.48
C ARG A 245 8.89 -12.79 9.32
N LYS A 246 9.37 -13.44 10.39
CA LYS A 246 10.56 -14.32 10.33
C LYS A 246 10.36 -15.50 9.37
N ARG A 247 9.19 -16.15 9.41
CA ARG A 247 8.87 -17.22 8.46
C ARG A 247 8.77 -16.70 7.02
N LEU A 248 8.08 -15.57 6.81
CA LEU A 248 7.92 -14.96 5.48
C LEU A 248 9.25 -14.47 4.90
N ALA A 249 10.20 -14.05 5.73
CA ALA A 249 11.52 -13.56 5.30
C ALA A 249 12.36 -14.62 4.57
N ALA A 250 12.09 -15.90 4.82
CA ALA A 250 12.70 -17.01 4.09
C ALA A 250 12.18 -17.16 2.64
N ILE A 251 11.05 -16.49 2.31
CA ILE A 251 10.34 -16.63 1.03
C ILE A 251 10.45 -15.34 0.21
N VAL A 252 10.24 -14.19 0.84
CA VAL A 252 10.26 -12.87 0.21
C VAL A 252 10.76 -11.82 1.19
N THR A 253 11.56 -10.86 0.71
CA THR A 253 12.07 -9.75 1.53
C THR A 253 10.96 -9.07 2.31
N GLN A 254 11.15 -8.87 3.63
CA GLN A 254 10.15 -8.26 4.51
C GLN A 254 10.48 -6.80 4.81
N MET A 255 9.44 -5.95 4.77
CA MET A 255 9.52 -4.59 5.30
C MET A 255 9.31 -4.62 6.82
N CYS A 256 10.39 -4.49 7.60
CA CYS A 256 10.33 -4.53 9.07
C CYS A 256 10.22 -3.15 9.74
N HIS A 257 10.39 -2.07 8.99
CA HIS A 257 10.43 -0.68 9.49
C HIS A 257 9.16 0.14 9.16
N CYS A 258 8.04 -0.54 8.88
CA CYS A 258 6.76 0.12 8.62
C CYS A 258 6.20 0.76 9.88
N THR A 259 5.84 2.05 9.81
CA THR A 259 5.24 2.81 10.91
C THR A 259 3.73 2.99 10.76
N GLN A 260 3.12 2.37 9.75
CA GLN A 260 1.70 2.56 9.41
C GLN A 260 1.33 4.06 9.37
N CYS A 261 1.87 4.76 8.39
CA CYS A 261 1.69 6.20 8.23
C CYS A 261 0.21 6.56 8.01
N ARG A 262 -0.16 7.81 8.23
CA ARG A 262 -1.46 8.34 7.80
C ARG A 262 -1.43 8.66 6.30
N ALA A 263 -2.63 8.77 5.69
CA ALA A 263 -2.75 9.12 4.27
C ALA A 263 -2.30 10.57 3.96
N ASP A 264 -2.12 11.41 4.97
CA ASP A 264 -1.59 12.78 4.89
C ASP A 264 -0.17 12.91 5.49
N ALA A 265 0.55 11.80 5.68
CA ALA A 265 1.85 11.82 6.34
C ALA A 265 2.93 12.52 5.51
N LYS A 266 3.76 13.35 6.16
CA LYS A 266 4.92 14.01 5.54
C LYS A 266 6.17 13.90 6.41
N GLY A 267 7.33 14.01 5.77
CA GLY A 267 8.65 14.03 6.42
C GLY A 267 9.30 12.65 6.51
N LEU A 268 10.27 12.51 7.40
CA LEU A 268 10.99 11.27 7.65
C LEU A 268 10.08 10.24 8.31
N LEU A 269 10.39 8.95 8.12
CA LEU A 269 9.76 7.91 8.92
C LEU A 269 10.24 8.06 10.38
N ALA A 270 9.29 8.15 11.32
CA ALA A 270 9.61 8.07 12.73
C ALA A 270 10.35 6.75 13.01
N LYS A 271 11.29 6.75 13.97
CA LYS A 271 11.98 5.53 14.37
C LYS A 271 10.94 4.45 14.68
N CYS A 272 11.00 3.34 13.96
CA CYS A 272 10.06 2.25 14.13
C CYS A 272 10.20 1.67 15.54
N VAL A 273 9.12 1.65 16.30
CA VAL A 273 9.06 0.95 17.59
C VAL A 273 9.26 -0.56 17.44
N CYS A 274 9.18 -1.07 16.19
CA CYS A 274 9.44 -2.47 15.86
C CYS A 274 10.92 -2.81 15.67
N SER A 275 11.82 -1.82 15.63
CA SER A 275 13.27 -2.04 15.65
C SER A 275 13.73 -2.29 17.09
N VAL A 276 13.39 -3.44 17.65
CA VAL A 276 14.09 -3.93 18.82
C VAL A 276 15.37 -4.57 18.32
N ASN A 277 16.45 -3.90 18.65
CA ASN A 277 17.82 -4.33 18.58
C ASN A 277 18.04 -5.82 18.34
N GLU A 278 18.63 -6.12 17.17
CA GLU A 278 19.54 -7.25 17.03
C GLU A 278 20.78 -6.91 17.83
N THR A 279 20.76 -7.15 19.13
CA THR A 279 21.94 -7.34 19.96
C THR A 279 21.53 -8.21 21.14
N ALA A 280 21.67 -9.50 20.97
CA ALA A 280 22.22 -10.50 21.90
C ALA A 280 22.12 -11.88 21.24
#